data_e66f4242cc467992806b22aa9ee666a0
#
_entry.id   e66f4242cc467992806b22aa9ee666a0
#
_cell.length_a   1.000
_cell.length_b   1.000
_cell.length_c   1.000
_cell.angle_alpha   90.00
_cell.angle_beta   90.00
_cell.angle_gamma   90.00
#
_symmetry.space_group_name_H-M   'P 1'
#
loop_
_entity.id
_entity.type
_entity.pdbx_description
1 polymer ?
#
loop_
_entity_poly.entity_id
_entity_poly.type
_entity_poly.pdbx_seq_one_letter_code
_entity_poly.pdbx_strand_id
1 'polypeptide(L)'
;KITKYTADDVKEFEVTVEGKTMKFLSLYTTKVFTMPKDLKPTSHRYFWQVAYEGKDVIGLLSPTIDRSYNPWTGTKIEESIAFSYCIKGDNVAVTYFVPESGSRAWPKKTLRMCFERFPKMDEYLQSDAFSLKDMKKHPLDLLRVLERKLK
;
A
#
# COMPACT_ATOMS: atom_id res chain seq x y z
N LYS A 1 -30.36 13.50 9.62
CA LYS A 1 -29.12 14.25 9.40
C LYS A 1 -27.96 13.30 9.20
N ILE A 2 -27.33 13.37 8.02
CA ILE A 2 -26.20 12.53 7.69
C ILE A 2 -24.91 13.20 8.16
N THR A 3 -24.18 12.52 9.05
CA THR A 3 -22.87 13.00 9.49
C THR A 3 -21.80 12.35 8.61
N LYS A 4 -20.97 13.16 7.98
CA LYS A 4 -19.85 12.70 7.16
C LYS A 4 -18.54 12.87 7.91
N TYR A 5 -17.72 11.82 7.91
CA TYR A 5 -16.39 11.83 8.48
C TYR A 5 -15.35 11.64 7.40
N THR A 6 -14.25 12.39 7.49
CA THR A 6 -13.10 12.22 6.60
C THR A 6 -12.00 11.46 7.32
N ALA A 7 -10.97 11.07 6.58
CA ALA A 7 -9.81 10.41 7.17
C ALA A 7 -9.04 11.30 8.16
N ASP A 8 -9.23 12.63 8.08
CA ASP A 8 -8.63 13.56 9.04
C ASP A 8 -9.40 13.59 10.38
N ASP A 9 -10.66 13.16 10.38
CA ASP A 9 -11.53 13.19 11.57
C ASP A 9 -11.50 11.91 12.39
N VAL A 10 -11.18 10.78 11.76
CA VAL A 10 -11.30 9.44 12.37
C VAL A 10 -9.98 8.67 12.20
N LYS A 11 -9.48 8.08 13.29
CA LYS A 11 -8.23 7.30 13.25
C LYS A 11 -8.41 5.91 12.65
N GLU A 12 -9.50 5.24 13.01
CA GLU A 12 -9.80 3.90 12.51
C GLU A 12 -11.28 3.63 12.61
N PHE A 13 -11.76 2.68 11.81
CA PHE A 13 -13.13 2.18 11.92
C PHE A 13 -13.20 0.75 11.38
N GLU A 14 -14.26 0.06 11.75
CA GLU A 14 -14.54 -1.29 11.27
C GLU A 14 -15.90 -1.29 10.57
N VAL A 15 -15.99 -2.08 9.51
CA VAL A 15 -17.24 -2.31 8.79
C VAL A 15 -17.50 -3.81 8.72
N THR A 16 -18.68 -4.23 9.16
CA THR A 16 -19.08 -5.63 9.08
C THR A 16 -20.17 -5.77 8.03
N VAL A 17 -19.91 -6.57 7.01
CA VAL A 17 -20.83 -6.87 5.93
C VAL A 17 -20.86 -8.39 5.73
N GLU A 18 -22.05 -8.98 5.80
CA GLU A 18 -22.25 -10.41 5.61
C GLU A 18 -21.35 -11.29 6.49
N GLY A 19 -21.17 -10.88 7.74
CA GLY A 19 -20.36 -11.62 8.71
C GLY A 19 -18.85 -11.38 8.58
N LYS A 20 -18.41 -10.60 7.62
CA LYS A 20 -16.99 -10.22 7.44
C LYS A 20 -16.75 -8.84 8.00
N THR A 21 -15.75 -8.73 8.86
CA THR A 21 -15.33 -7.46 9.43
C THR A 21 -14.07 -6.97 8.71
N MET A 22 -14.14 -5.74 8.20
CA MET A 22 -13.02 -5.07 7.57
C MET A 22 -12.60 -3.90 8.46
N LYS A 23 -11.31 -3.81 8.73
CA LYS A 23 -10.73 -2.73 9.53
C LYS A 23 -10.04 -1.72 8.61
N PHE A 24 -10.28 -0.45 8.87
CA PHE A 24 -9.68 0.65 8.12
C PHE A 24 -8.91 1.58 9.06
N LEU A 25 -7.70 1.96 8.63
CA LEU A 25 -6.86 2.90 9.36
C LEU A 25 -6.73 4.19 8.56
N SER A 26 -6.75 5.31 9.26
CA SER A 26 -6.49 6.62 8.68
C SER A 26 -5.01 6.94 8.81
N LEU A 27 -4.34 7.06 7.67
CA LEU A 27 -2.90 7.27 7.62
C LEU A 27 -2.53 8.28 6.54
N TYR A 28 -1.47 9.03 6.78
CA TYR A 28 -0.78 9.72 5.70
C TYR A 28 -0.19 8.65 4.79
N THR A 29 0.04 8.97 3.54
CA THR A 29 0.58 7.99 2.60
C THR A 29 1.67 8.62 1.74
N THR A 30 2.61 7.81 1.29
CA THR A 30 3.55 8.24 0.25
C THR A 30 2.79 8.35 -1.07
N LYS A 31 3.32 9.15 -2.01
CA LYS A 31 2.62 9.38 -3.27
C LYS A 31 2.38 8.08 -4.02
N VAL A 32 1.13 7.87 -4.40
CA VAL A 32 0.65 6.61 -4.99
C VAL A 32 0.59 6.65 -6.52
N PHE A 33 0.33 7.83 -7.08
CA PHE A 33 -0.02 7.96 -8.50
C PHE A 33 1.17 8.09 -9.46
N THR A 34 2.35 8.34 -8.93
CA THR A 34 3.56 8.43 -9.72
C THR A 34 4.62 7.54 -9.13
N MET A 35 5.54 7.05 -9.98
CA MET A 35 6.68 6.33 -9.48
C MET A 35 7.37 7.21 -8.43
N PRO A 36 7.39 6.80 -7.16
CA PRO A 36 7.87 7.68 -6.10
C PRO A 36 9.36 7.97 -6.27
N LYS A 37 9.70 9.24 -6.15
CA LYS A 37 11.11 9.69 -6.13
C LYS A 37 11.62 9.76 -4.70
N ASP A 38 10.71 9.85 -3.76
CA ASP A 38 11.01 9.94 -2.34
C ASP A 38 9.84 9.36 -1.52
N LEU A 39 10.02 9.28 -0.22
CA LEU A 39 9.00 8.77 0.70
C LEU A 39 8.27 9.88 1.45
N LYS A 40 8.17 11.06 0.86
CA LYS A 40 7.44 12.18 1.49
C LYS A 40 5.96 11.83 1.65
N PRO A 41 5.41 12.00 2.86
CA PRO A 41 4.00 11.75 3.07
C PRO A 41 3.13 12.84 2.45
N THR A 42 1.89 12.49 2.17
CA THR A 42 0.87 13.43 1.72
C THR A 42 0.49 14.39 2.86
N SER A 43 -0.14 15.52 2.50
CA SER A 43 -0.63 16.50 3.48
C SER A 43 -1.93 16.09 4.16
N HIS A 44 -2.67 15.16 3.57
CA HIS A 44 -3.92 14.64 4.10
C HIS A 44 -3.83 13.16 4.37
N ARG A 45 -4.68 12.66 5.29
CA ARG A 45 -4.80 11.24 5.59
C ARG A 45 -5.79 10.60 4.64
N TYR A 46 -5.59 9.30 4.42
CA TYR A 46 -6.48 8.46 3.61
C TYR A 46 -6.84 7.21 4.41
N PHE A 47 -7.99 6.62 4.11
CA PHE A 47 -8.38 5.36 4.71
C PHE A 47 -7.76 4.19 3.95
N TRP A 48 -7.10 3.32 4.71
CA TRP A 48 -6.47 2.11 4.21
C TRP A 48 -7.10 0.89 4.84
N GLN A 49 -7.46 -0.09 4.03
CA GLN A 49 -7.98 -1.35 4.53
C GLN A 49 -6.84 -2.22 5.05
N VAL A 50 -6.99 -2.78 6.25
CA VAL A 50 -6.03 -3.72 6.80
C VAL A 50 -6.21 -5.07 6.10
N ALA A 51 -5.17 -5.53 5.41
CA ALA A 51 -5.15 -6.80 4.70
C ALA A 51 -4.26 -7.85 5.37
N TYR A 52 -3.28 -7.39 6.14
CA TYR A 52 -2.38 -8.24 6.90
C TYR A 52 -2.07 -7.57 8.23
N GLU A 53 -2.16 -8.31 9.29
CA GLU A 53 -1.84 -7.79 10.62
C GLU A 53 -0.89 -8.77 11.31
N GLY A 54 0.40 -8.44 11.29
CA GLY A 54 1.43 -9.19 11.98
C GLY A 54 1.65 -8.65 13.39
N LYS A 55 2.73 -9.09 14.00
CA LYS A 55 3.11 -8.60 15.33
C LYS A 55 3.48 -7.12 15.30
N ASP A 56 4.29 -6.71 14.31
CA ASP A 56 4.79 -5.35 14.19
C ASP A 56 4.42 -4.69 12.86
N VAL A 57 4.11 -5.45 11.84
CA VAL A 57 3.84 -4.97 10.48
C VAL A 57 2.36 -5.06 10.17
N ILE A 58 1.83 -4.00 9.57
CA ILE A 58 0.45 -3.96 9.06
C ILE A 58 0.51 -3.81 7.55
N GLY A 59 -0.15 -4.71 6.84
CA GLY A 59 -0.32 -4.64 5.39
C GLY A 59 -1.64 -3.98 5.03
N LEU A 60 -1.59 -3.08 4.08
CA LEU A 60 -2.69 -2.18 3.76
C LEU A 60 -3.04 -2.22 2.27
N LEU A 61 -4.33 -2.08 1.99
CA LEU A 61 -4.85 -1.98 0.64
C LEU A 61 -5.64 -0.68 0.49
N SER A 62 -5.42 0.03 -0.60
CA SER A 62 -6.27 1.15 -0.99
C SER A 62 -6.62 1.04 -2.46
N PRO A 63 -7.90 1.12 -2.82
CA PRO A 63 -8.27 1.21 -4.21
C PRO A 63 -7.79 2.56 -4.76
N THR A 64 -6.97 2.52 -5.80
CA THR A 64 -6.66 3.72 -6.57
C THR A 64 -7.60 3.74 -7.74
N ILE A 65 -8.38 4.80 -7.85
CA ILE A 65 -9.25 5.00 -8.99
C ILE A 65 -8.47 5.80 -10.01
N ASP A 66 -7.97 5.12 -11.05
CA ASP A 66 -7.43 5.82 -12.20
C ASP A 66 -8.63 6.22 -13.07
N ARG A 67 -8.96 7.49 -13.05
CA ARG A 67 -10.09 8.03 -13.82
C ARG A 67 -9.65 8.51 -15.20
N SER A 68 -9.15 7.62 -16.02
CA SER A 68 -9.00 7.93 -17.43
C SER A 68 -10.25 7.49 -18.18
N TYR A 69 -11.14 8.40 -18.45
CA TYR A 69 -12.32 8.16 -19.28
C TYR A 69 -11.97 8.49 -20.73
N ASN A 70 -12.11 7.51 -21.61
CA ASN A 70 -12.00 7.77 -23.04
C ASN A 70 -13.40 7.97 -23.62
N PRO A 71 -13.78 9.24 -23.94
CA PRO A 71 -15.13 9.52 -24.45
C PRO A 71 -15.40 8.90 -25.82
N TRP A 72 -14.35 8.52 -26.55
CA TRP A 72 -14.49 7.94 -27.88
C TRP A 72 -14.82 6.46 -27.85
N THR A 73 -14.34 5.75 -26.85
CA THR A 73 -14.57 4.30 -26.74
C THR A 73 -15.56 3.93 -25.63
N GLY A 74 -15.93 4.89 -24.78
CA GLY A 74 -16.77 4.62 -23.61
C GLY A 74 -16.09 3.71 -22.59
N THR A 75 -14.78 3.54 -22.68
CA THR A 75 -14.05 2.62 -21.81
C THR A 75 -13.94 3.19 -20.41
N LYS A 76 -14.43 2.45 -19.45
CA LYS A 76 -14.28 2.71 -18.04
C LYS A 76 -12.95 2.20 -17.53
N ILE A 77 -12.44 2.93 -16.69
CA ILE A 77 -11.31 2.85 -15.82
C ILE A 77 -11.27 1.59 -14.99
N GLU A 78 -10.13 0.99 -14.97
CA GLU A 78 -9.81 -0.09 -14.08
C GLU A 78 -9.43 0.46 -12.70
N GLU A 79 -10.05 -0.10 -11.67
CA GLU A 79 -9.64 0.15 -10.30
C GLU A 79 -8.36 -0.62 -10.04
N SER A 80 -7.26 0.08 -9.81
CA SER A 80 -6.03 -0.54 -9.36
C SER A 80 -5.95 -0.49 -7.84
N ILE A 81 -5.41 -1.53 -7.23
CA ILE A 81 -5.23 -1.61 -5.78
C ILE A 81 -3.77 -1.28 -5.46
N ALA A 82 -3.59 -0.30 -4.56
CA ALA A 82 -2.26 0.01 -4.06
C ALA A 82 -1.97 -0.84 -2.82
N PHE A 83 -0.76 -1.39 -2.75
CA PHE A 83 -0.26 -2.14 -1.60
C PHE A 83 0.69 -1.28 -0.81
N SER A 84 0.42 -1.14 0.48
CA SER A 84 1.23 -0.35 1.40
C SER A 84 1.48 -1.10 2.69
N TYR A 85 2.41 -0.59 3.48
CA TYR A 85 2.65 -1.12 4.81
C TYR A 85 2.92 0.02 5.78
N CYS A 86 2.75 -0.26 7.05
CA CYS A 86 3.28 0.55 8.12
C CYS A 86 3.72 -0.37 9.27
N ILE A 87 4.58 0.15 10.13
CA ILE A 87 4.90 -0.49 11.40
C ILE A 87 3.86 -0.01 12.41
N LYS A 88 3.41 -0.87 13.30
CA LYS A 88 2.44 -0.49 14.33
C LYS A 88 2.93 0.74 15.11
N GLY A 89 2.06 1.73 15.20
CA GLY A 89 2.39 3.03 15.80
C GLY A 89 2.79 4.11 14.81
N ASP A 90 3.13 3.76 13.58
CA ASP A 90 3.41 4.73 12.53
C ASP A 90 2.11 5.35 12.02
N ASN A 91 2.20 6.59 11.54
CA ASN A 91 1.05 7.31 10.97
C ASN A 91 1.16 7.48 9.44
N VAL A 92 2.15 6.85 8.82
CA VAL A 92 2.39 6.92 7.38
C VAL A 92 2.35 5.52 6.77
N ALA A 93 1.53 5.35 5.75
CA ALA A 93 1.50 4.15 4.93
C ALA A 93 2.52 4.31 3.80
N VAL A 94 3.46 3.39 3.69
CA VAL A 94 4.45 3.39 2.61
C VAL A 94 3.92 2.51 1.48
N THR A 95 3.60 3.12 0.34
CA THR A 95 3.14 2.39 -0.83
C THR A 95 4.33 1.76 -1.53
N TYR A 96 4.36 0.43 -1.53
CA TYR A 96 5.49 -0.30 -2.10
C TYR A 96 5.17 -1.01 -3.42
N PHE A 97 3.91 -1.09 -3.80
CA PHE A 97 3.54 -1.70 -5.07
C PHE A 97 2.14 -1.26 -5.54
N VAL A 98 2.06 -0.89 -6.83
CA VAL A 98 0.80 -0.62 -7.54
C VAL A 98 0.80 -1.47 -8.80
N PRO A 99 0.00 -2.55 -8.85
CA PRO A 99 0.05 -3.53 -9.95
C PRO A 99 -0.15 -2.96 -11.35
N GLU A 100 -0.99 -1.95 -11.49
CA GLU A 100 -1.36 -1.41 -12.79
C GLU A 100 -0.93 0.04 -12.97
N SER A 101 0.26 0.37 -12.51
CA SER A 101 0.82 1.72 -12.68
C SER A 101 1.32 1.96 -14.12
N GLY A 102 0.42 1.75 -15.11
CA GLY A 102 0.73 1.92 -16.52
C GLY A 102 1.60 0.82 -17.10
N SER A 103 2.15 1.06 -18.30
CA SER A 103 2.96 0.09 -19.03
C SER A 103 4.36 -0.14 -18.45
N ARG A 104 4.68 0.49 -17.34
CA ARG A 104 6.01 0.41 -16.75
C ARG A 104 6.06 -0.62 -15.63
N ALA A 105 7.05 -1.50 -15.72
CA ALA A 105 7.36 -2.43 -14.65
C ALA A 105 7.74 -1.64 -13.39
N TRP A 106 7.20 -2.06 -12.23
CA TRP A 106 7.62 -1.52 -10.95
C TRP A 106 9.06 -1.97 -10.68
N PRO A 107 10.05 -1.08 -10.72
CA PRO A 107 11.44 -1.50 -10.67
C PRO A 107 11.90 -1.86 -9.25
N LYS A 108 12.87 -2.74 -9.17
CA LYS A 108 13.49 -3.16 -7.91
C LYS A 108 14.05 -1.96 -7.12
N LYS A 109 14.57 -0.97 -7.83
CA LYS A 109 15.10 0.26 -7.22
C LYS A 109 14.03 0.99 -6.41
N THR A 110 12.83 1.12 -6.96
CA THR A 110 11.71 1.75 -6.26
C THR A 110 11.28 0.95 -5.05
N LEU A 111 11.23 -0.38 -5.20
CA LEU A 111 10.90 -1.26 -4.10
C LEU A 111 11.92 -1.15 -2.96
N ARG A 112 13.21 -1.13 -3.27
CA ARG A 112 14.28 -0.98 -2.28
C ARG A 112 14.15 0.33 -1.51
N MET A 113 13.80 1.41 -2.21
CA MET A 113 13.57 2.72 -1.58
C MET A 113 12.48 2.64 -0.50
N CYS A 114 11.41 1.89 -0.77
CA CYS A 114 10.29 1.76 0.16
C CYS A 114 10.67 1.06 1.47
N PHE A 115 11.75 0.29 1.47
CA PHE A 115 12.23 -0.46 2.63
C PHE A 115 13.62 0.00 3.12
N GLU A 116 14.09 1.18 2.70
CA GLU A 116 15.43 1.68 3.02
C GLU A 116 15.69 1.85 4.51
N ARG A 117 14.66 2.03 5.29
CA ARG A 117 14.73 2.14 6.74
C ARG A 117 15.11 0.81 7.43
N PHE A 118 15.04 -0.30 6.69
CA PHE A 118 15.29 -1.65 7.22
C PHE A 118 16.47 -2.30 6.49
N PRO A 119 17.71 -2.20 7.02
CA PRO A 119 18.89 -2.75 6.33
C PRO A 119 18.81 -4.24 5.98
N LYS A 120 18.21 -5.04 6.86
CA LYS A 120 18.03 -6.48 6.60
C LYS A 120 17.06 -6.75 5.46
N MET A 121 16.07 -5.88 5.26
CA MET A 121 15.17 -5.97 4.11
C MET A 121 15.90 -5.62 2.83
N ASP A 122 16.74 -4.59 2.85
CA ASP A 122 17.52 -4.20 1.68
C ASP A 122 18.47 -5.32 1.25
N GLU A 123 19.12 -5.98 2.20
CA GLU A 123 19.94 -7.18 1.93
C GLU A 123 19.10 -8.27 1.25
N TYR A 124 17.92 -8.56 1.79
CA TYR A 124 17.02 -9.57 1.24
C TYR A 124 16.62 -9.25 -0.18
N LEU A 125 16.24 -8.00 -0.44
CA LEU A 125 15.79 -7.55 -1.76
C LEU A 125 16.91 -7.64 -2.81
N GLN A 126 18.17 -7.57 -2.39
CA GLN A 126 19.32 -7.70 -3.28
C GLN A 126 19.81 -9.14 -3.43
N SER A 127 19.30 -10.06 -2.61
CA SER A 127 19.73 -11.46 -2.60
C SER A 127 19.01 -12.30 -3.67
N ASP A 128 19.54 -13.48 -3.93
CA ASP A 128 18.92 -14.45 -4.85
C ASP A 128 17.64 -15.06 -4.30
N ALA A 129 17.40 -14.90 -2.98
CA ALA A 129 16.17 -15.39 -2.35
C ALA A 129 14.94 -14.55 -2.72
N PHE A 130 15.12 -13.34 -3.22
CA PHE A 130 14.03 -12.46 -3.59
C PHE A 130 13.75 -12.53 -5.09
N SER A 131 12.47 -12.70 -5.45
CA SER A 131 12.00 -12.64 -6.83
C SER A 131 10.97 -11.51 -6.98
N LEU A 132 11.31 -10.52 -7.78
CA LEU A 132 10.40 -9.40 -8.09
C LEU A 132 9.13 -9.90 -8.79
N LYS A 133 9.27 -10.89 -9.67
CA LYS A 133 8.14 -11.50 -10.38
C LYS A 133 7.15 -12.14 -9.41
N ASP A 134 7.67 -12.88 -8.43
CA ASP A 134 6.82 -13.55 -7.43
C ASP A 134 6.17 -12.54 -6.49
N MET A 135 6.91 -11.49 -6.10
CA MET A 135 6.37 -10.42 -5.28
C MET A 135 5.16 -9.76 -5.97
N LYS A 136 5.23 -9.52 -7.28
CA LYS A 136 4.12 -8.93 -8.03
C LYS A 136 2.87 -9.79 -8.05
N LYS A 137 3.02 -11.10 -7.90
CA LYS A 137 1.89 -12.04 -7.82
C LYS A 137 1.33 -12.13 -6.40
N HIS A 138 2.17 -11.99 -5.39
CA HIS A 138 1.82 -12.15 -3.99
C HIS A 138 2.43 -11.03 -3.14
N PRO A 139 1.97 -9.77 -3.32
CA PRO A 139 2.61 -8.62 -2.66
C PRO A 139 2.62 -8.65 -1.14
N LEU A 140 1.60 -9.25 -0.52
CA LEU A 140 1.52 -9.32 0.94
C LEU A 140 2.56 -10.27 1.56
N ASP A 141 3.05 -11.24 0.79
CA ASP A 141 4.07 -12.18 1.28
C ASP A 141 5.38 -11.46 1.63
N LEU A 142 5.66 -10.36 0.95
CA LEU A 142 6.84 -9.54 1.25
C LEU A 142 6.79 -8.98 2.68
N LEU A 143 5.60 -8.68 3.17
CA LEU A 143 5.43 -8.14 4.52
C LEU A 143 5.67 -9.19 5.60
N ARG A 144 5.43 -10.46 5.29
CA ARG A 144 5.79 -11.57 6.19
C ARG A 144 7.30 -11.70 6.32
N VAL A 145 8.02 -11.45 5.24
CA VAL A 145 9.49 -11.40 5.26
C VAL A 145 9.96 -10.22 6.11
N LEU A 146 9.36 -9.05 5.92
CA LEU A 146 9.67 -7.86 6.73
C LEU A 146 9.49 -8.16 8.23
N GLU A 147 8.38 -8.81 8.58
CA GLU A 147 8.08 -9.17 9.96
C GLU A 147 9.23 -10.01 10.58
N ARG A 148 9.75 -10.97 9.82
CA ARG A 148 10.88 -11.79 10.27
C ARG A 148 12.18 -10.99 10.37
N LYS A 149 12.39 -10.03 9.49
CA LYS A 149 13.62 -9.21 9.46
C LYS A 149 13.67 -8.16 10.55
N LEU A 150 12.54 -7.87 11.20
CA LEU A 150 12.50 -6.93 12.32
C LEU A 150 12.96 -7.53 13.64
N LYS A 151 13.13 -8.84 13.69
CA LYS A 151 13.59 -9.55 14.91
C LYS A 151 15.09 -9.43 15.09
#